data_8c26e7ff27ee48b2481966b792e70a66
#
_entry.id   8c26e7ff27ee48b2481966b792e70a66
#
_cell.length_a   1.000
_cell.length_b   1.000
_cell.length_c   1.000
_cell.angle_alpha   90.00
_cell.angle_beta   90.00
_cell.angle_gamma   90.00
#
_symmetry.space_group_name_H-M   'P 1'
#
loop_
_entity.id
_entity.type
_entity.pdbx_description
1 polymer ?
#
loop_
_entity_poly.entity_id
_entity_poly.type
_entity_poly.pdbx_seq_one_letter_code
_entity_poly.pdbx_strand_id
1 'polypeptide(L)'
;MKKTFQLQVEGKHPERWLESIKHEIRKYLRRERRRALPPGVDFWDFDCRFGDTESTAQTAHVASLIEHIDQVVQAGGTQFYIEILAKHGIRKPRPAGERVRDSQDELPDDGQ
;
A
#
# COMPACT_ATOMS: atom_id res chain seq x y z
N MET A 1 -2.32 -0.69 10.53
CA MET A 1 -2.91 -2.03 10.34
C MET A 1 -1.81 -3.06 10.29
N LYS A 2 -1.92 -4.08 11.10
CA LYS A 2 -1.02 -5.22 11.06
C LYS A 2 -1.91 -6.45 11.14
N LYS A 3 -1.93 -7.26 10.08
CA LYS A 3 -2.92 -8.33 10.02
C LYS A 3 -2.48 -9.46 9.11
N THR A 4 -2.77 -10.69 9.51
CA THR A 4 -2.62 -11.86 8.66
C THR A 4 -3.99 -12.23 8.14
N PHE A 5 -4.11 -12.35 6.81
CA PHE A 5 -5.35 -12.75 6.16
C PHE A 5 -5.24 -14.17 5.67
N GLN A 6 -6.24 -14.99 5.99
CA GLN A 6 -6.36 -16.31 5.43
C GLN A 6 -7.10 -16.20 4.11
N LEU A 7 -6.57 -16.86 3.07
CA LEU A 7 -7.15 -16.78 1.74
C LEU A 7 -8.22 -17.85 1.51
N GLN A 8 -8.16 -18.94 2.27
CA GLN A 8 -9.14 -20.01 2.18
C GLN A 8 -9.84 -20.14 3.53
N VAL A 9 -11.11 -19.76 3.55
CA VAL A 9 -11.92 -19.78 4.77
C VAL A 9 -13.12 -20.65 4.50
N GLU A 10 -13.35 -21.62 5.39
CA GLU A 10 -14.48 -22.54 5.25
C GLU A 10 -15.79 -21.77 5.20
N GLY A 11 -16.66 -22.14 4.28
CA GLY A 11 -17.93 -21.47 4.11
C GLY A 11 -17.88 -20.18 3.32
N LYS A 12 -16.71 -19.79 2.83
CA LYS A 12 -16.54 -18.57 2.04
C LYS A 12 -16.13 -18.90 0.62
N HIS A 13 -16.73 -18.23 -0.34
CA HIS A 13 -16.33 -18.35 -1.74
C HIS A 13 -14.98 -17.65 -1.90
N PRO A 14 -13.94 -18.36 -2.39
CA PRO A 14 -12.58 -17.78 -2.38
C PRO A 14 -12.46 -16.46 -3.12
N GLU A 15 -13.07 -16.33 -4.29
CA GLU A 15 -12.96 -15.09 -5.06
C GLU A 15 -13.66 -13.93 -4.36
N ARG A 16 -14.82 -14.17 -3.79
CA ARG A 16 -15.54 -13.13 -3.05
C ARG A 16 -14.80 -12.74 -1.78
N TRP A 17 -14.22 -13.73 -1.12
CA TRP A 17 -13.45 -13.48 0.07
C TRP A 17 -12.24 -12.62 -0.24
N LEU A 18 -11.53 -12.95 -1.34
CA LEU A 18 -10.39 -12.17 -1.79
C LEU A 18 -10.78 -10.72 -2.10
N GLU A 19 -11.89 -10.52 -2.80
CA GLU A 19 -12.34 -9.15 -3.11
C GLU A 19 -12.70 -8.38 -1.84
N SER A 20 -13.28 -9.05 -0.85
CA SER A 20 -13.61 -8.36 0.39
C SER A 20 -12.35 -7.97 1.16
N ILE A 21 -11.29 -8.80 1.11
CA ILE A 21 -10.00 -8.46 1.69
C ILE A 21 -9.42 -7.22 1.01
N LYS A 22 -9.40 -7.21 -0.31
CA LYS A 22 -8.89 -6.07 -1.07
C LYS A 22 -9.70 -4.81 -0.78
N HIS A 23 -11.01 -4.95 -0.67
CA HIS A 23 -11.88 -3.83 -0.35
C HIS A 23 -11.57 -3.27 1.03
N GLU A 24 -11.36 -4.14 2.00
CA GLU A 24 -11.02 -3.72 3.36
C GLU A 24 -9.72 -2.90 3.37
N ILE A 25 -8.72 -3.36 2.63
CA ILE A 25 -7.44 -2.67 2.55
C ILE A 25 -7.59 -1.31 1.88
N ARG A 26 -8.29 -1.26 0.75
CA ARG A 26 -8.52 0.01 0.05
C ARG A 26 -9.31 0.99 0.90
N LYS A 27 -10.31 0.49 1.62
CA LYS A 27 -11.13 1.32 2.49
C LYS A 27 -10.29 1.89 3.64
N TYR A 28 -9.41 1.06 4.21
CA TYR A 28 -8.51 1.50 5.28
C TYR A 28 -7.62 2.63 4.78
N LEU A 29 -6.98 2.45 3.62
CA LEU A 29 -6.09 3.46 3.06
C LEU A 29 -6.84 4.76 2.77
N ARG A 30 -8.04 4.65 2.20
CA ARG A 30 -8.83 5.83 1.88
C ARG A 30 -9.20 6.59 3.14
N ARG A 31 -9.58 5.87 4.18
CA ARG A 31 -9.93 6.50 5.46
C ARG A 31 -8.75 7.21 6.07
N GLU A 32 -7.57 6.57 6.05
CA GLU A 32 -6.37 7.19 6.62
C GLU A 32 -5.95 8.43 5.85
N ARG A 33 -6.09 8.41 4.53
CA ARG A 33 -5.74 9.56 3.71
C ARG A 33 -6.65 10.76 3.92
N ARG A 34 -7.85 10.53 4.44
CA ARG A 34 -8.82 11.60 4.69
C ARG A 34 -8.66 12.23 6.06
N ARG A 35 -7.80 11.71 6.89
CA ARG A 35 -7.59 12.29 8.21
C ARG A 35 -6.99 13.69 8.07
N ALA A 36 -7.31 14.56 9.04
CA ALA A 36 -6.77 15.91 9.05
C ALA A 36 -5.24 15.87 9.16
N LEU A 37 -4.58 16.69 8.35
CA LEU A 37 -3.12 16.76 8.37
C LEU A 37 -2.66 17.67 9.52
N PRO A 38 -1.68 17.24 10.31
CA PRO A 38 -1.10 18.12 11.32
C PRO A 38 -0.38 19.30 10.65
N PRO A 39 -0.16 20.40 11.39
CA PRO A 39 0.60 21.51 10.82
C PRO A 39 1.97 21.07 10.34
N GLY A 40 2.37 21.57 9.17
CA GLY A 40 3.66 21.24 8.58
C GLY A 40 3.72 19.92 7.84
N VAL A 41 2.63 19.16 7.80
CA VAL A 41 2.58 17.88 7.09
C VAL A 41 1.84 18.08 5.77
N ASP A 42 2.44 17.63 4.67
CA ASP A 42 1.90 17.87 3.33
C ASP A 42 0.93 16.78 2.88
N PHE A 43 1.15 15.55 3.33
CA PHE A 43 0.29 14.43 2.93
C PHE A 43 0.47 13.27 3.91
N TRP A 44 -0.42 12.30 3.84
CA TRP A 44 -0.26 11.04 4.57
C TRP A 44 0.52 10.07 3.71
N ASP A 45 1.60 9.54 4.28
CA ASP A 45 2.40 8.50 3.64
C ASP A 45 2.23 7.20 4.43
N PHE A 46 2.73 6.11 3.90
CA PHE A 46 2.55 4.80 4.54
C PHE A 46 3.82 3.99 4.44
N ASP A 47 4.22 3.41 5.58
CA ASP A 47 5.25 2.38 5.62
C ASP A 47 4.54 1.04 5.58
N CYS A 48 4.85 0.22 4.60
CA CYS A 48 4.18 -1.04 4.40
C CYS A 48 5.15 -2.20 4.38
N ARG A 49 4.68 -3.34 4.87
CA ARG A 49 5.42 -4.61 4.76
C ARG A 49 4.45 -5.67 4.30
N PHE A 50 4.95 -6.64 3.57
CA PHE A 50 4.12 -7.71 3.00
C PHE A 50 4.94 -9.00 2.91
N GLY A 51 4.31 -10.12 3.19
CA GLY A 51 4.93 -11.42 3.10
C GLY A 51 3.96 -12.52 3.48
N ASP A 52 4.45 -13.74 3.53
CA ASP A 52 3.62 -14.87 3.93
C ASP A 52 3.30 -14.81 5.41
N THR A 53 4.26 -14.37 6.22
CA THR A 53 4.10 -14.24 7.67
C THR A 53 4.73 -12.94 8.11
N GLU A 54 4.48 -12.57 9.36
CA GLU A 54 5.07 -11.37 9.92
C GLU A 54 6.61 -11.43 9.90
N SER A 55 7.16 -12.58 10.21
CA SER A 55 8.61 -12.72 10.30
C SER A 55 9.30 -12.69 8.93
N THR A 56 8.58 -13.03 7.86
CA THR A 56 9.16 -13.01 6.50
C THR A 56 8.75 -11.80 5.70
N ALA A 57 7.92 -10.92 6.27
CA ALA A 57 7.43 -9.75 5.56
C ALA A 57 8.56 -8.79 5.25
N GLN A 58 8.53 -8.22 4.05
CA GLN A 58 9.52 -7.27 3.57
C GLN A 58 8.87 -5.95 3.23
N THR A 59 9.67 -4.89 3.20
CA THR A 59 9.19 -3.57 2.84
C THR A 59 8.52 -3.62 1.47
N ALA A 60 7.35 -2.99 1.38
CA ALA A 60 6.58 -2.94 0.14
C ALA A 60 6.04 -1.53 -0.05
N HIS A 61 5.89 -1.13 -1.30
CA HIS A 61 5.29 0.15 -1.63
C HIS A 61 3.77 0.04 -1.52
N VAL A 62 3.13 1.07 -0.96
CA VAL A 62 1.68 1.05 -0.75
C VAL A 62 0.92 0.81 -2.06
N ALA A 63 1.43 1.36 -3.17
CA ALA A 63 0.77 1.21 -4.48
C ALA A 63 0.87 -0.21 -5.03
N SER A 64 1.76 -1.04 -4.49
CA SER A 64 1.98 -2.39 -4.99
C SER A 64 1.31 -3.46 -4.14
N LEU A 65 0.61 -3.08 -3.07
CA LEU A 65 0.06 -4.07 -2.14
C LEU A 65 -0.95 -5.01 -2.79
N ILE A 66 -1.86 -4.47 -3.61
CA ILE A 66 -2.87 -5.30 -4.26
C ILE A 66 -2.21 -6.28 -5.23
N GLU A 67 -1.19 -5.82 -5.95
CA GLU A 67 -0.44 -6.68 -6.85
C GLU A 67 0.26 -7.80 -6.11
N HIS A 68 0.84 -7.52 -4.95
CA HIS A 68 1.48 -8.54 -4.12
C HIS A 68 0.46 -9.59 -3.67
N ILE A 69 -0.76 -9.17 -3.32
CA ILE A 69 -1.81 -10.10 -2.95
C ILE A 69 -2.13 -11.02 -4.12
N ASP A 70 -2.27 -10.47 -5.33
CA ASP A 70 -2.55 -11.28 -6.50
C ASP A 70 -1.44 -12.29 -6.78
N GLN A 71 -0.18 -11.90 -6.54
CA GLN A 71 0.95 -12.80 -6.73
C GLN A 71 0.89 -13.98 -5.77
N VAL A 72 0.51 -13.74 -4.51
CA VAL A 72 0.36 -14.82 -3.54
C VAL A 72 -0.72 -15.79 -3.99
N VAL A 73 -1.85 -15.28 -4.46
CA VAL A 73 -2.95 -16.11 -4.93
C VAL A 73 -2.51 -16.96 -6.13
N GLN A 74 -1.82 -16.34 -7.09
CA GLN A 74 -1.35 -17.02 -8.29
C GLN A 74 -0.33 -18.11 -7.96
N ALA A 75 0.46 -17.90 -6.92
CA ALA A 75 1.45 -18.88 -6.50
C ALA A 75 0.85 -20.01 -5.64
N GLY A 76 -0.46 -19.97 -5.39
CA GLY A 76 -1.11 -20.99 -4.59
C GLY A 76 -0.98 -20.77 -3.09
N GLY A 77 -0.64 -19.57 -2.66
CA GLY A 77 -0.52 -19.28 -1.24
C GLY A 77 -1.86 -19.34 -0.53
N THR A 78 -1.82 -19.63 0.77
CA THR A 78 -3.03 -19.78 1.57
C THR A 78 -3.23 -18.64 2.55
N GLN A 79 -2.25 -17.77 2.71
CA GLN A 79 -2.33 -16.61 3.60
C GLN A 79 -1.30 -15.58 3.20
N PHE A 80 -1.47 -14.37 3.74
CA PHE A 80 -0.43 -13.35 3.66
C PHE A 80 -0.50 -12.45 4.89
N TYR A 81 0.62 -11.82 5.19
CA TYR A 81 0.72 -10.80 6.24
C TYR A 81 0.87 -9.44 5.59
N ILE A 82 0.14 -8.46 6.09
CA ILE A 82 0.23 -7.10 5.59
C ILE A 82 0.34 -6.14 6.77
N GLU A 83 1.22 -5.15 6.61
CA GLU A 83 1.42 -4.12 7.59
C GLU A 83 1.34 -2.77 6.88
N ILE A 84 0.51 -1.87 7.41
CA ILE A 84 0.34 -0.52 6.85
C ILE A 84 0.35 0.44 8.03
N LEU A 85 1.37 1.29 8.09
CA LEU A 85 1.53 2.27 9.16
C LEU A 85 1.55 3.65 8.54
N ALA A 86 0.57 4.48 8.91
CA ALA A 86 0.48 5.85 8.43
C ALA A 86 1.61 6.67 9.05
N LYS A 87 2.19 7.55 8.26
CA LYS A 87 3.25 8.44 8.72
C LYS A 87 3.10 9.80 8.06
N HIS A 88 3.79 10.79 8.59
CA HIS A 88 3.77 12.14 8.04
C HIS A 88 4.65 12.19 6.80
N GLY A 89 4.10 12.75 5.73
CA GLY A 89 4.85 12.96 4.50
C GLY A 89 5.11 14.43 4.29
N ILE A 90 6.33 14.76 3.90
CA ILE A 90 6.75 16.12 3.65
C ILE A 90 7.18 16.21 2.20
N ARG A 91 6.60 17.13 1.47
CA ARG A 91 6.93 17.35 0.08
C ARG A 91 8.23 18.16 0.03
N LYS A 92 9.24 17.59 -0.58
CA LYS A 92 10.53 18.26 -0.66
C LYS A 92 10.47 19.31 -1.77
N PRO A 93 10.84 20.58 -1.47
CA PRO A 93 10.93 21.56 -2.53
C PRO A 93 12.08 21.20 -3.47
N ARG A 94 11.88 21.49 -4.76
CA ARG A 94 12.95 21.27 -5.72
C ARG A 94 13.95 22.40 -5.65
N PRO A 95 15.23 22.10 -5.66
CA PRO A 95 16.22 23.14 -5.85
C PRO A 95 15.98 23.81 -7.21
N ALA A 96 16.25 25.11 -7.29
CA ALA A 96 15.93 25.89 -8.48
C ALA A 96 16.59 25.35 -9.73
N GLY A 97 17.79 24.76 -9.62
CA GLY A 97 18.52 24.28 -10.79
C GLY A 97 18.12 22.89 -11.27
N GLU A 98 17.15 22.26 -10.66
CA GLU A 98 16.79 20.89 -11.01
C GLU A 98 15.50 20.79 -11.78
N ARG A 99 15.06 21.88 -12.29
CA ARG A 99 13.84 21.74 -13.06
C ARG A 99 14.12 21.14 -14.41
N VAL A 100 13.49 20.43 -14.77
CA VAL A 100 13.61 19.96 -15.79
C VAL A 100 13.37 18.75 -16.24
N ARG A 101 13.65 18.80 -16.24
CA ARG A 101 13.51 17.83 -16.57
C ARG A 101 12.68 17.07 -16.64
N ASP A 102 12.64 17.45 -16.37
CA ASP A 102 11.89 16.92 -16.38
C ASP A 102 11.33 16.48 -16.54
N SER A 103 11.46 16.83 -16.60
CA SER A 103 10.85 16.59 -16.61
C SER A 103 10.46 15.83 -16.80
N GLN A 104 10.71 15.91 -16.75
CA GLN A 104 10.34 15.38 -16.84
C GLN A 104 9.93 14.65 -16.66
N ASP A 105 10.28 14.66 -16.55
CA ASP A 105 9.83 14.17 -16.30
C ASP A 105 9.28 13.63 -16.03
N GLU A 106 9.46 13.78 -15.93
CA GLU A 106 8.89 13.49 -15.68
C GLU A 106 8.12 12.92 -15.49
N LEU A 107 8.25 12.96 -15.39
CA LEU A 107 7.44 12.54 -15.14
C LEU A 107 6.71 12.08 -14.98
N PRO A 108 6.86 12.04 -15.01
CA PRO A 108 6.02 11.52 -14.76
C PRO A 108 5.39 11.02 -14.30
N ASP A 109 5.50 11.00 -14.18
CA ASP A 109 4.85 10.56 -13.79
C ASP A 109 4.21 10.30 -13.32
N ASP A 110 4.36 10.30 -13.16
CA ASP A 110 3.70 10.05 -12.64
C ASP A 110 3.10 9.99 -12.26
N GLY A 111 3.22 9.99 -12.20
CA GLY A 111 2.62 9.89 -11.78
C GLY A 111 2.40 9.86 -11.38
N GLN A 112 2.47 9.83 -11.34
CA GLN A 112 2.24 9.76 -11.10
C GLN A 112 1.87 9.85 -10.94
#